data_9155953362e238d851cd8b7879af31d1
#
_entry.id   9155953362e238d851cd8b7879af31d1
#
_cell.length_a   1.000
_cell.length_b   1.000
_cell.length_c   1.000
_cell.angle_alpha   90.00
_cell.angle_beta   90.00
_cell.angle_gamma   90.00
#
_symmetry.space_group_name_H-M   'P 1'
#
loop_
_entity.id
_entity.type
_entity.pdbx_description
1 polymer ?
#
loop_
_entity_poly.entity_id
_entity_poly.type
_entity_poly.pdbx_seq_one_letter_code
_entity_poly.pdbx_strand_id
1 'polypeptide(L)'
;MEHILEKAKKIKALALDGDGVIFTGHVIEGVDGPLAKMRCHADGQGISLLRAAGIVIACVTGESGKNAAFLERLVEKWNNLPSVAEGRWKPITVFTGTERKRKVEVVESWLKEYGLTLEECAAMGDDMTDYDVLQTVGLAAAPAQAEDIIKKHVHFVAPRSGGHGAIRDLANLILEAQGVDVTKLSLR
;
A
#
# COMPACT_ATOMS: atom_id res chain seq x y z
N MET A 1 14.51 -4.20 16.04
CA MET A 1 14.47 -4.94 14.74
C MET A 1 13.67 -6.24 14.88
N GLU A 2 13.96 -7.09 15.86
CA GLU A 2 13.24 -8.37 16.08
C GLU A 2 11.72 -8.21 16.23
N HIS A 3 11.25 -7.23 17.00
CA HIS A 3 9.82 -6.94 17.17
C HIS A 3 9.09 -6.56 15.85
N ILE A 4 9.76 -5.86 14.94
CA ILE A 4 9.18 -5.50 13.64
C ILE A 4 9.06 -6.76 12.76
N LEU A 5 10.06 -7.64 12.77
CA LEU A 5 10.03 -8.88 12.02
C LEU A 5 8.90 -9.81 12.50
N GLU A 6 8.67 -9.89 13.81
CA GLU A 6 7.57 -10.67 14.36
C GLU A 6 6.17 -10.14 13.92
N LYS A 7 6.03 -8.82 13.78
CA LYS A 7 4.83 -8.23 13.20
C LYS A 7 4.72 -8.55 11.70
N ALA A 8 5.80 -8.36 10.94
CA ALA A 8 5.84 -8.59 9.52
C ALA A 8 5.52 -10.06 9.12
N LYS A 9 5.90 -11.03 9.95
CA LYS A 9 5.56 -12.46 9.75
C LYS A 9 4.07 -12.73 9.68
N LYS A 10 3.25 -11.94 10.40
CA LYS A 10 1.80 -12.16 10.50
C LYS A 10 1.02 -11.53 9.36
N ILE A 11 1.64 -10.68 8.53
CA ILE A 11 0.94 -9.86 7.55
C ILE A 11 0.43 -10.71 6.40
N LYS A 12 -0.86 -10.56 6.11
CA LYS A 12 -1.59 -11.19 5.01
C LYS A 12 -2.31 -10.19 4.11
N ALA A 13 -2.38 -8.92 4.56
CA ALA A 13 -3.01 -7.82 3.84
C ALA A 13 -2.15 -6.56 3.88
N LEU A 14 -2.25 -5.70 2.86
CA LEU A 14 -1.56 -4.41 2.80
C LEU A 14 -2.51 -3.33 2.30
N ALA A 15 -2.72 -2.30 3.12
CA ALA A 15 -3.42 -1.07 2.74
C ALA A 15 -2.41 0.04 2.40
N LEU A 16 -2.55 0.67 1.25
CA LEU A 16 -1.64 1.69 0.73
C LEU A 16 -2.40 2.99 0.49
N ASP A 17 -1.89 4.10 1.01
CA ASP A 17 -2.33 5.41 0.55
C ASP A 17 -1.90 5.67 -0.91
N GLY A 18 -2.54 6.64 -1.55
CA GLY A 18 -2.28 7.01 -2.94
C GLY A 18 -1.11 7.99 -3.07
N ASP A 19 -1.37 9.23 -2.68
CA ASP A 19 -0.42 10.32 -2.82
C ASP A 19 0.58 10.34 -1.65
N GLY A 20 1.86 10.50 -1.96
CA GLY A 20 2.92 10.38 -0.97
C GLY A 20 3.35 8.94 -0.66
N VAL A 21 2.63 7.91 -1.14
CA VAL A 21 2.97 6.49 -0.98
C VAL A 21 3.14 5.79 -2.32
N ILE A 22 2.06 5.58 -3.09
CA ILE A 22 2.13 5.01 -4.47
C ILE A 22 2.71 6.03 -5.44
N PHE A 23 2.25 7.28 -5.34
CA PHE A 23 2.79 8.43 -6.06
C PHE A 23 3.70 9.25 -5.15
N THR A 24 4.51 10.12 -5.76
CA THR A 24 5.48 10.95 -5.03
C THR A 24 4.86 12.04 -4.14
N GLY A 25 3.55 12.24 -4.19
CA GLY A 25 2.88 13.38 -3.55
C GLY A 25 2.95 14.67 -4.37
N HIS A 26 3.70 14.69 -5.48
CA HIS A 26 3.72 15.81 -6.41
C HIS A 26 2.73 15.60 -7.55
N VAL A 27 2.00 16.64 -7.89
CA VAL A 27 1.09 16.67 -9.02
C VAL A 27 1.49 17.79 -9.99
N ILE A 28 1.46 17.50 -11.28
CA ILE A 28 1.57 18.52 -12.33
C ILE A 28 0.16 18.91 -12.71
N GLU A 29 -0.19 20.16 -12.46
CA GLU A 29 -1.53 20.69 -12.73
C GLU A 29 -1.58 21.52 -13.99
N GLY A 30 -2.69 21.40 -14.72
CA GLY A 30 -3.08 22.29 -15.82
C GLY A 30 -4.34 23.07 -15.45
N VAL A 31 -4.81 23.91 -16.37
CA VAL A 31 -6.01 24.76 -16.16
C VAL A 31 -7.28 23.93 -15.94
N ASP A 32 -7.34 22.71 -16.46
CA ASP A 32 -8.50 21.81 -16.36
C ASP A 32 -8.36 20.73 -15.27
N GLY A 33 -7.31 20.82 -14.44
CA GLY A 33 -7.02 19.90 -13.34
C GLY A 33 -5.71 19.13 -13.51
N PRO A 34 -5.50 18.05 -12.77
CA PRO A 34 -4.24 17.33 -12.72
C PRO A 34 -3.91 16.67 -14.05
N LEU A 35 -2.64 16.84 -14.51
CA LEU A 35 -2.11 16.31 -15.75
C LEU A 35 -1.28 15.04 -15.55
N ALA A 36 -0.48 14.99 -14.47
CA ALA A 36 0.41 13.86 -14.21
C ALA A 36 0.75 13.71 -12.73
N LYS A 37 0.92 12.45 -12.30
CA LYS A 37 1.53 12.05 -11.03
C LYS A 37 2.69 11.10 -11.33
N MET A 38 3.79 11.19 -10.56
CA MET A 38 4.96 10.34 -10.71
C MET A 38 4.92 9.15 -9.77
N ARG A 39 5.41 7.99 -10.23
CA ARG A 39 5.62 6.79 -9.42
C ARG A 39 6.86 6.02 -9.84
N CYS A 40 7.34 5.13 -8.98
CA CYS A 40 8.46 4.25 -9.26
C CYS A 40 8.00 2.85 -9.71
N HIS A 41 8.68 2.27 -10.69
CA HIS A 41 8.45 0.88 -11.11
C HIS A 41 8.82 -0.14 -10.01
N ALA A 42 9.80 0.19 -9.14
CA ALA A 42 10.20 -0.69 -8.04
C ALA A 42 9.03 -0.95 -7.07
N ASP A 43 8.18 0.05 -6.82
CA ASP A 43 6.99 -0.10 -5.98
C ASP A 43 5.97 -1.05 -6.60
N GLY A 44 5.69 -0.90 -7.91
CA GLY A 44 4.84 -1.84 -8.63
C GLY A 44 5.38 -3.28 -8.61
N GLN A 45 6.72 -3.44 -8.66
CA GLN A 45 7.35 -4.74 -8.53
C GLN A 45 7.20 -5.30 -7.10
N GLY A 46 7.31 -4.46 -6.06
CA GLY A 46 7.06 -4.84 -4.68
C GLY A 46 5.62 -5.35 -4.47
N ILE A 47 4.65 -4.63 -5.02
CA ILE A 47 3.24 -5.02 -5.03
C ILE A 47 3.04 -6.38 -5.72
N SER A 48 3.70 -6.61 -6.86
CA SER A 48 3.61 -7.89 -7.58
C SER A 48 4.19 -9.04 -6.77
N LEU A 49 5.32 -8.84 -6.09
CA LEU A 49 5.93 -9.85 -5.21
C LEU A 49 5.02 -10.22 -4.04
N LEU A 50 4.42 -9.23 -3.37
CA LEU A 50 3.47 -9.45 -2.28
C LEU A 50 2.24 -10.25 -2.75
N ARG A 51 1.67 -9.89 -3.92
CA ARG A 51 0.52 -10.62 -4.50
C ARG A 51 0.90 -12.05 -4.86
N ALA A 52 2.10 -12.27 -5.41
CA ALA A 52 2.61 -13.62 -5.72
C ALA A 52 2.82 -14.46 -4.46
N ALA A 53 3.11 -13.84 -3.31
CA ALA A 53 3.18 -14.48 -2.01
C ALA A 53 1.79 -14.65 -1.32
N GLY A 54 0.70 -14.25 -1.98
CA GLY A 54 -0.67 -14.42 -1.48
C GLY A 54 -1.19 -13.27 -0.61
N ILE A 55 -0.46 -12.16 -0.49
CA ILE A 55 -0.90 -10.99 0.27
C ILE A 55 -1.94 -10.22 -0.55
N VAL A 56 -3.09 -9.94 0.06
CA VAL A 56 -4.15 -9.12 -0.53
C VAL A 56 -3.84 -7.64 -0.35
N ILE A 57 -4.22 -6.81 -1.33
CA ILE A 57 -3.84 -5.39 -1.36
C ILE A 57 -5.06 -4.51 -1.59
N ALA A 58 -5.15 -3.43 -0.82
CA ALA A 58 -6.06 -2.32 -1.06
C ALA A 58 -5.30 -1.00 -1.21
N CYS A 59 -5.80 -0.13 -2.07
CA CYS A 59 -5.40 1.26 -2.17
C CYS A 59 -6.52 2.12 -1.56
N VAL A 60 -6.18 2.99 -0.61
CA VAL A 60 -7.16 3.76 0.17
C VAL A 60 -6.74 5.22 0.19
N THR A 61 -7.42 6.07 -0.58
CA THR A 61 -7.05 7.49 -0.74
C THR A 61 -8.17 8.43 -0.34
N GLY A 62 -7.79 9.59 0.22
CA GLY A 62 -8.71 10.72 0.43
C GLY A 62 -9.14 11.39 -0.87
N GLU A 63 -8.38 11.22 -1.93
CA GLU A 63 -8.66 11.83 -3.22
C GLU A 63 -9.94 11.26 -3.86
N SER A 64 -10.60 12.11 -4.66
CA SER A 64 -11.81 11.77 -5.40
C SER A 64 -11.81 12.37 -6.81
N GLY A 65 -12.75 11.99 -7.65
CA GLY A 65 -12.92 12.52 -9.00
C GLY A 65 -11.65 12.44 -9.85
N LYS A 66 -11.26 13.54 -10.51
CA LYS A 66 -10.09 13.57 -11.42
C LYS A 66 -8.77 13.22 -10.75
N ASN A 67 -8.59 13.57 -9.47
CA ASN A 67 -7.38 13.26 -8.72
C ASN A 67 -7.25 11.77 -8.42
N ALA A 68 -8.35 11.10 -8.07
CA ALA A 68 -8.39 9.65 -7.84
C ALA A 68 -8.21 8.84 -9.12
N ALA A 69 -8.59 9.38 -10.28
CA ALA A 69 -8.56 8.67 -11.56
C ALA A 69 -7.16 8.12 -11.94
N PHE A 70 -6.07 8.75 -11.46
CA PHE A 70 -4.71 8.22 -11.67
C PHE A 70 -4.50 6.89 -10.95
N LEU A 71 -4.98 6.80 -9.71
CA LEU A 71 -4.89 5.57 -8.91
C LEU A 71 -5.81 4.49 -9.47
N GLU A 72 -7.05 4.84 -9.80
CA GLU A 72 -8.04 3.91 -10.36
C GLU A 72 -7.53 3.26 -11.66
N ARG A 73 -7.02 4.07 -12.62
CA ARG A 73 -6.43 3.57 -13.86
C ARG A 73 -5.19 2.70 -13.63
N LEU A 74 -4.35 3.06 -12.65
CA LEU A 74 -3.18 2.28 -12.33
C LEU A 74 -3.56 0.91 -11.77
N VAL A 75 -4.54 0.86 -10.87
CA VAL A 75 -5.05 -0.39 -10.29
C VAL A 75 -5.79 -1.22 -11.33
N GLU A 76 -6.58 -0.62 -12.20
CA GLU A 76 -7.19 -1.30 -13.34
C GLU A 76 -6.13 -2.00 -14.20
N LYS A 77 -5.03 -1.29 -14.55
CA LYS A 77 -3.90 -1.89 -15.27
C LYS A 77 -3.28 -3.08 -14.52
N TRP A 78 -3.13 -2.98 -13.20
CA TRP A 78 -2.58 -4.07 -12.39
C TRP A 78 -3.56 -5.24 -12.23
N ASN A 79 -4.85 -4.99 -12.27
CA ASN A 79 -5.89 -6.02 -12.20
C ASN A 79 -6.13 -6.71 -13.55
N ASN A 80 -5.71 -6.12 -14.66
CA ASN A 80 -5.74 -6.72 -15.99
C ASN A 80 -4.52 -7.60 -16.30
N LEU A 81 -3.65 -7.88 -15.32
CA LEU A 81 -2.52 -8.79 -15.50
C LEU A 81 -2.99 -10.25 -15.66
N PRO A 82 -2.30 -11.07 -16.47
CA PRO A 82 -2.65 -12.49 -16.66
C PRO A 82 -2.80 -13.26 -15.36
N SER A 83 -1.93 -13.02 -14.39
CA SER A 83 -1.98 -13.66 -13.07
C SER A 83 -3.30 -13.45 -12.30
N VAL A 84 -3.99 -12.32 -12.55
CA VAL A 84 -5.31 -12.05 -11.95
C VAL A 84 -6.39 -12.78 -12.73
N ALA A 85 -6.35 -12.72 -14.06
CA ALA A 85 -7.32 -13.40 -14.92
C ALA A 85 -7.31 -14.93 -14.71
N GLU A 86 -6.14 -15.50 -14.43
CA GLU A 86 -5.93 -16.92 -14.12
C GLU A 86 -6.27 -17.28 -12.65
N GLY A 87 -6.67 -16.31 -11.84
CA GLY A 87 -7.02 -16.53 -10.43
C GLY A 87 -5.82 -16.77 -9.48
N ARG A 88 -4.58 -16.64 -9.98
CA ARG A 88 -3.36 -16.80 -9.15
C ARG A 88 -3.17 -15.66 -8.17
N TRP A 89 -3.53 -14.44 -8.58
CA TRP A 89 -3.46 -13.25 -7.74
C TRP A 89 -4.85 -12.70 -7.47
N LYS A 90 -5.08 -12.24 -6.25
CA LYS A 90 -6.29 -11.49 -5.93
C LYS A 90 -6.25 -10.10 -6.58
N PRO A 91 -7.40 -9.56 -7.03
CA PRO A 91 -7.46 -8.18 -7.51
C PRO A 91 -7.12 -7.21 -6.37
N ILE A 92 -6.55 -6.07 -6.73
CA ILE A 92 -6.35 -4.94 -5.81
C ILE A 92 -7.67 -4.20 -5.69
N THR A 93 -8.12 -3.92 -4.48
CA THR A 93 -9.31 -3.10 -4.21
C THR A 93 -8.93 -1.62 -4.13
N VAL A 94 -9.79 -0.70 -4.57
CA VAL A 94 -9.58 0.74 -4.47
C VAL A 94 -10.73 1.36 -3.69
N PHE A 95 -10.39 2.21 -2.72
CA PHE A 95 -11.30 3.07 -1.99
C PHE A 95 -10.87 4.52 -2.17
N THR A 96 -11.78 5.37 -2.64
CA THR A 96 -11.55 6.80 -2.89
C THR A 96 -12.43 7.66 -1.99
N GLY A 97 -12.05 8.90 -1.75
CA GLY A 97 -12.78 9.83 -0.88
C GLY A 97 -12.84 9.37 0.58
N THR A 98 -11.80 8.69 1.05
CA THR A 98 -11.74 8.11 2.39
C THR A 98 -10.59 8.70 3.21
N GLU A 99 -10.92 9.36 4.32
CA GLU A 99 -9.98 10.02 5.20
C GLU A 99 -10.18 9.60 6.66
N ARG A 100 -9.11 9.66 7.46
CA ARG A 100 -9.13 9.50 8.92
C ARG A 100 -9.85 8.22 9.35
N LYS A 101 -10.83 8.33 10.24
CA LYS A 101 -11.61 7.20 10.77
C LYS A 101 -12.29 6.38 9.68
N ARG A 102 -12.71 7.02 8.58
CA ARG A 102 -13.31 6.31 7.46
C ARG A 102 -12.32 5.38 6.76
N LYS A 103 -10.99 5.70 6.74
CA LYS A 103 -9.96 4.74 6.28
C LYS A 103 -9.96 3.47 7.13
N VAL A 104 -10.08 3.60 8.45
CA VAL A 104 -10.18 2.42 9.36
C VAL A 104 -11.40 1.56 9.03
N GLU A 105 -12.57 2.20 8.90
CA GLU A 105 -13.84 1.50 8.63
C GLU A 105 -13.80 0.71 7.32
N VAL A 106 -13.28 1.33 6.23
CA VAL A 106 -13.22 0.65 4.93
C VAL A 106 -12.17 -0.45 4.90
N VAL A 107 -11.02 -0.26 5.57
CA VAL A 107 -9.98 -1.28 5.68
C VAL A 107 -10.49 -2.47 6.49
N GLU A 108 -11.14 -2.22 7.64
CA GLU A 108 -11.71 -3.28 8.46
C GLU A 108 -12.80 -4.07 7.71
N SER A 109 -13.68 -3.37 7.00
CA SER A 109 -14.72 -4.00 6.17
C SER A 109 -14.13 -4.86 5.06
N TRP A 110 -13.13 -4.34 4.36
CA TRP A 110 -12.42 -5.07 3.31
C TRP A 110 -11.70 -6.32 3.84
N LEU A 111 -11.05 -6.23 4.99
CA LEU A 111 -10.37 -7.38 5.60
C LEU A 111 -11.35 -8.51 5.95
N LYS A 112 -12.56 -8.18 6.42
CA LYS A 112 -13.62 -9.15 6.72
C LYS A 112 -14.02 -10.00 5.49
N GLU A 113 -13.94 -9.46 4.28
CA GLU A 113 -14.21 -10.21 3.04
C GLU A 113 -13.23 -11.37 2.83
N TYR A 114 -12.02 -11.25 3.40
CA TYR A 114 -10.96 -12.26 3.35
C TYR A 114 -10.83 -13.07 4.64
N GLY A 115 -11.68 -12.83 5.64
CA GLY A 115 -11.57 -13.46 6.97
C GLY A 115 -10.32 -13.03 7.74
N LEU A 116 -9.80 -11.83 7.47
CA LEU A 116 -8.61 -11.25 8.08
C LEU A 116 -8.96 -10.19 9.13
N THR A 117 -8.00 -9.91 10.01
CA THR A 117 -8.10 -8.91 11.07
C THR A 117 -7.14 -7.74 10.81
N LEU A 118 -7.34 -6.62 11.50
CA LEU A 118 -6.41 -5.48 11.46
C LEU A 118 -4.99 -5.86 11.93
N GLU A 119 -4.86 -6.82 12.84
CA GLU A 119 -3.54 -7.33 13.31
C GLU A 119 -2.76 -8.04 12.18
N GLU A 120 -3.44 -8.62 11.19
CA GLU A 120 -2.85 -9.28 10.02
C GLU A 120 -2.66 -8.32 8.82
N CYS A 121 -2.97 -7.03 9.02
CA CYS A 121 -2.84 -5.99 8.01
C CYS A 121 -1.62 -5.12 8.27
N ALA A 122 -0.85 -4.83 7.21
CA ALA A 122 0.06 -3.71 7.18
C ALA A 122 -0.64 -2.50 6.54
N ALA A 123 -0.25 -1.28 6.93
CA ALA A 123 -0.63 -0.07 6.21
C ALA A 123 0.58 0.84 6.02
N MET A 124 0.64 1.54 4.89
CA MET A 124 1.61 2.60 4.64
C MET A 124 0.89 3.89 4.29
N GLY A 125 1.20 4.95 5.02
CA GLY A 125 0.67 6.30 4.84
C GLY A 125 1.72 7.35 5.18
N ASP A 126 1.56 8.59 4.75
CA ASP A 126 2.56 9.65 4.90
C ASP A 126 2.04 10.89 5.63
N ASP A 127 0.73 11.08 5.75
CA ASP A 127 0.14 12.29 6.31
C ASP A 127 -0.97 11.97 7.34
N MET A 128 -1.49 13.03 7.96
CA MET A 128 -2.52 12.98 9.02
C MET A 128 -3.81 12.29 8.60
N THR A 129 -4.10 12.24 7.30
CA THR A 129 -5.25 11.48 6.77
C THR A 129 -5.12 9.97 7.01
N ASP A 130 -3.89 9.46 7.24
CA ASP A 130 -3.58 8.05 7.49
C ASP A 130 -3.44 7.72 8.96
N TYR A 131 -3.30 8.75 9.82
CA TYR A 131 -2.93 8.57 11.22
C TYR A 131 -3.79 7.50 11.92
N ASP A 132 -5.11 7.56 11.77
CA ASP A 132 -6.01 6.67 12.51
C ASP A 132 -5.85 5.20 12.05
N VAL A 133 -5.70 4.92 10.76
CA VAL A 133 -5.49 3.55 10.27
C VAL A 133 -4.12 3.01 10.66
N LEU A 134 -3.08 3.85 10.66
CA LEU A 134 -1.73 3.47 11.09
C LEU A 134 -1.68 3.09 12.59
N GLN A 135 -2.58 3.64 13.42
CA GLN A 135 -2.67 3.28 14.85
C GLN A 135 -3.40 1.96 15.11
N THR A 136 -4.11 1.41 14.10
CA THR A 136 -4.98 0.24 14.30
C THR A 136 -4.43 -1.05 13.69
N VAL A 137 -3.56 -0.95 12.69
CA VAL A 137 -3.02 -2.12 11.97
C VAL A 137 -1.87 -2.80 12.69
N GLY A 138 -1.67 -4.09 12.41
CA GLY A 138 -0.57 -4.89 12.99
C GLY A 138 0.82 -4.38 12.64
N LEU A 139 1.02 -3.87 11.41
CA LEU A 139 2.29 -3.28 10.96
C LEU A 139 2.06 -1.93 10.26
N ALA A 140 2.26 -0.85 11.01
CA ALA A 140 2.22 0.50 10.46
C ALA A 140 3.57 0.87 9.84
N ALA A 141 3.54 1.47 8.65
CA ALA A 141 4.72 1.90 7.91
C ALA A 141 4.55 3.32 7.35
N ALA A 142 5.65 4.01 7.14
CA ALA A 142 5.69 5.32 6.51
C ALA A 142 6.86 5.41 5.51
N PRO A 143 6.74 6.16 4.41
CA PRO A 143 7.88 6.47 3.55
C PRO A 143 8.82 7.51 4.21
N ALA A 144 10.04 7.65 3.72
CA ALA A 144 11.06 8.52 4.31
C ALA A 144 10.63 9.99 4.44
N GLN A 145 9.86 10.50 3.47
CA GLN A 145 9.39 11.90 3.44
C GLN A 145 8.12 12.15 4.25
N ALA A 146 7.50 11.12 4.85
CA ALA A 146 6.28 11.28 5.63
C ALA A 146 6.43 12.37 6.72
N GLU A 147 5.33 12.95 7.13
CA GLU A 147 5.29 13.91 8.22
C GLU A 147 5.94 13.35 9.50
N ASP A 148 6.67 14.19 10.23
CA ASP A 148 7.39 13.75 11.43
C ASP A 148 6.47 13.13 12.49
N ILE A 149 5.24 13.62 12.58
CA ILE A 149 4.25 13.05 13.49
C ILE A 149 3.88 11.63 13.09
N ILE A 150 3.79 11.32 11.80
CA ILE A 150 3.51 9.98 11.30
C ILE A 150 4.70 9.05 11.58
N LYS A 151 5.93 9.48 11.23
CA LYS A 151 7.16 8.69 11.47
C LYS A 151 7.35 8.29 12.94
N LYS A 152 6.91 9.12 13.88
CA LYS A 152 6.98 8.83 15.33
C LYS A 152 5.98 7.77 15.80
N HIS A 153 4.94 7.49 15.00
CA HIS A 153 3.83 6.62 15.39
C HIS A 153 3.70 5.36 14.54
N VAL A 154 4.69 5.06 13.69
CA VAL A 154 4.73 3.83 12.89
C VAL A 154 5.81 2.87 13.40
N HIS A 155 5.69 1.60 13.01
CA HIS A 155 6.65 0.55 13.33
C HIS A 155 7.86 0.56 12.40
N PHE A 156 7.66 0.94 11.13
CA PHE A 156 8.69 0.93 10.09
C PHE A 156 8.67 2.22 9.28
N VAL A 157 9.79 2.90 9.21
CA VAL A 157 10.02 4.00 8.27
C VAL A 157 10.88 3.47 7.14
N ALA A 158 10.36 3.47 5.91
CA ALA A 158 11.09 3.03 4.73
C ALA A 158 12.30 3.95 4.47
N PRO A 159 13.46 3.41 4.05
CA PRO A 159 14.62 4.23 3.68
C PRO A 159 14.35 5.15 2.48
N ARG A 160 13.46 4.72 1.58
CA ARG A 160 13.09 5.46 0.38
C ARG A 160 11.78 6.21 0.55
N SER A 161 11.62 7.28 -0.24
CA SER A 161 10.39 8.08 -0.28
C SER A 161 9.27 7.38 -1.07
N GLY A 162 8.04 7.80 -0.83
CA GLY A 162 6.87 7.36 -1.58
C GLY A 162 7.00 7.69 -3.07
N GLY A 163 6.52 6.80 -3.92
CA GLY A 163 6.75 6.87 -5.36
C GLY A 163 8.21 6.71 -5.81
N HIS A 164 9.14 6.39 -4.89
CA HIS A 164 10.56 6.17 -5.15
C HIS A 164 11.08 4.82 -4.60
N GLY A 165 10.20 3.93 -4.20
CA GLY A 165 10.56 2.59 -3.76
C GLY A 165 10.22 2.27 -2.30
N ALA A 166 9.51 3.13 -1.58
CA ALA A 166 9.13 2.89 -0.18
C ALA A 166 8.26 1.63 -0.02
N ILE A 167 7.33 1.40 -0.93
CA ILE A 167 6.51 0.17 -0.93
C ILE A 167 7.39 -1.06 -1.17
N ARG A 168 8.41 -0.95 -2.02
CA ARG A 168 9.35 -2.05 -2.26
C ARG A 168 10.17 -2.36 -0.99
N ASP A 169 10.54 -1.36 -0.19
CA ASP A 169 11.24 -1.58 1.08
C ASP A 169 10.34 -2.33 2.07
N LEU A 170 9.07 -1.94 2.21
CA LEU A 170 8.11 -2.64 3.05
C LEU A 170 7.84 -4.08 2.54
N ALA A 171 7.72 -4.25 1.22
CA ALA A 171 7.54 -5.58 0.61
C ALA A 171 8.72 -6.50 0.92
N ASN A 172 9.96 -6.01 0.80
CA ASN A 172 11.15 -6.78 1.13
C ASN A 172 11.15 -7.19 2.62
N LEU A 173 10.82 -6.25 3.55
CA LEU A 173 10.72 -6.53 4.98
C LEU A 173 9.71 -7.65 5.27
N ILE A 174 8.51 -7.58 4.69
CA ILE A 174 7.47 -8.58 4.92
C ILE A 174 7.88 -9.94 4.39
N LEU A 175 8.36 -10.00 3.13
CA LEU A 175 8.75 -11.26 2.48
C LEU A 175 9.95 -11.93 3.15
N GLU A 176 10.95 -11.13 3.57
CA GLU A 176 12.11 -11.61 4.33
C GLU A 176 11.66 -12.18 5.68
N ALA A 177 10.81 -11.47 6.42
CA ALA A 177 10.29 -11.94 7.71
C ALA A 177 9.51 -13.25 7.59
N GLN A 178 8.81 -13.45 6.47
CA GLN A 178 8.05 -14.67 6.18
C GLN A 178 8.91 -15.79 5.58
N GLY A 179 10.21 -15.56 5.37
CA GLY A 179 11.11 -16.56 4.78
C GLY A 179 10.81 -16.89 3.32
N VAL A 180 10.17 -15.96 2.58
CA VAL A 180 9.79 -16.14 1.18
C VAL A 180 11.02 -15.99 0.27
N ASP A 181 11.34 -17.01 -0.48
CA ASP A 181 12.35 -16.94 -1.55
C ASP A 181 11.76 -16.25 -2.78
N VAL A 182 12.03 -14.95 -2.89
CA VAL A 182 11.49 -14.09 -3.96
C VAL A 182 11.92 -14.53 -5.37
N THR A 183 13.02 -15.32 -5.48
CA THR A 183 13.50 -15.81 -6.78
C THR A 183 12.61 -16.91 -7.35
N LYS A 184 11.78 -17.55 -6.52
CA LYS A 184 10.85 -18.60 -6.89
C LYS A 184 9.43 -18.11 -7.18
N LEU A 185 9.15 -16.82 -6.93
CA LEU A 185 7.83 -16.27 -7.16
C LEU A 185 7.56 -16.06 -8.66
N SER A 186 6.37 -16.49 -9.11
CA SER A 186 5.89 -16.21 -10.47
C SER A 186 5.31 -14.81 -10.53
N LEU A 187 5.93 -13.90 -11.29
CA LEU A 187 5.55 -12.50 -11.41
C LEU A 187 4.68 -12.19 -12.64
N ARG A 188 4.34 -13.20 -13.42
CA ARG A 188 3.48 -13.08 -14.62
C ARG A 188 2.58 -14.30 -14.78
#